data_ccfe2343978514abce46bd722f8a4c3b
#
_entry.id   ccfe2343978514abce46bd722f8a4c3b
#
_cell.length_a   1.000
_cell.length_b   1.000
_cell.length_c   1.000
_cell.angle_alpha   90.00
_cell.angle_beta   90.00
_cell.angle_gamma   90.00
#
_symmetry.space_group_name_H-M   'P 1'
#
loop_
_entity.id
_entity.type
_entity.pdbx_description
1 polymer ?
#
loop_
_entity_poly.entity_id
_entity_poly.type
_entity_poly.pdbx_seq_one_letter_code
_entity_poly.pdbx_strand_id
1 'polypeptide(L)'
;MELTASAPRKKVVVFDYGFGNVRSAERALAHVGADVEITRDFDRAMNAEGLLVPGVGAFAACMAGLKQARGDWLVGRRLSGGRPVMGICVGMQILFGRGIEHGVETEGLDEWPGTVGPLKADIVPHMGWNTVEAAEGSRLFAGLPADARYYFVHSYAVHDWELEVGNPHLAAPKVTWATHGAPFVAAVENGPLWATQFHPEKSGDAGAQLLTNWINTL
;
A
#
# COMPACT_ATOMS: atom_id res chain seq x y z
N MET A 1 -17.80 20.65 33.33
CA MET A 1 -17.12 19.50 32.72
C MET A 1 -17.29 19.67 31.21
N GLU A 2 -16.37 20.40 30.58
CA GLU A 2 -16.40 20.62 29.13
C GLU A 2 -16.15 19.31 28.44
N LEU A 3 -17.11 18.87 27.63
CA LEU A 3 -16.92 17.80 26.68
C LEU A 3 -15.92 18.32 25.63
N THR A 4 -14.66 17.93 25.74
CA THR A 4 -13.70 18.15 24.66
C THR A 4 -14.24 17.46 23.42
N ALA A 5 -14.68 18.23 22.44
CA ALA A 5 -15.06 17.71 21.14
C ALA A 5 -13.86 16.95 20.58
N SER A 6 -14.00 15.66 20.35
CA SER A 6 -12.95 14.88 19.69
C SER A 6 -12.71 15.48 18.30
N ALA A 7 -11.43 15.56 17.91
CA ALA A 7 -11.10 16.02 16.56
C ALA A 7 -11.88 15.23 15.51
N PRO A 8 -12.32 15.85 14.42
CA PRO A 8 -13.07 15.17 13.38
C PRO A 8 -12.26 14.00 12.83
N ARG A 9 -12.90 12.84 12.66
CA ARG A 9 -12.26 11.64 12.13
C ARG A 9 -11.86 11.87 10.68
N LYS A 10 -10.70 11.36 10.29
CA LYS A 10 -10.22 11.41 8.91
C LYS A 10 -11.07 10.53 8.00
N LYS A 11 -11.56 11.10 6.89
CA LYS A 11 -12.33 10.35 5.89
C LYS A 11 -11.41 9.56 4.99
N VAL A 12 -11.56 8.24 5.00
CA VAL A 12 -10.80 7.32 4.18
C VAL A 12 -11.73 6.51 3.30
N VAL A 13 -11.47 6.49 2.01
CA VAL A 13 -12.14 5.57 1.09
C VAL A 13 -11.27 4.34 0.89
N VAL A 14 -11.87 3.17 1.10
CA VAL A 14 -11.36 1.88 0.60
C VAL A 14 -11.98 1.66 -0.77
N PHE A 15 -11.15 1.69 -1.81
CA PHE A 15 -11.63 1.64 -3.20
C PHE A 15 -12.03 0.24 -3.61
N ASP A 16 -13.32 0.05 -3.87
CA ASP A 16 -13.89 -1.25 -4.28
C ASP A 16 -13.93 -1.37 -5.80
N TYR A 17 -12.84 -1.80 -6.38
CA TYR A 17 -12.74 -2.07 -7.83
C TYR A 17 -12.90 -3.57 -8.18
N GLY A 18 -13.41 -4.37 -7.24
CA GLY A 18 -13.70 -5.79 -7.39
C GLY A 18 -12.58 -6.72 -6.91
N PHE A 19 -11.43 -6.19 -6.50
CA PHE A 19 -10.28 -6.96 -6.02
C PHE A 19 -9.78 -6.40 -4.69
N GLY A 20 -9.63 -7.24 -3.69
CA GLY A 20 -9.12 -6.83 -2.38
C GLY A 20 -10.04 -7.26 -1.23
N ASN A 21 -9.43 -7.39 -0.05
CA ASN A 21 -10.17 -7.66 1.18
C ASN A 21 -10.70 -6.35 1.79
N VAL A 22 -11.62 -5.69 1.05
CA VAL A 22 -12.13 -4.35 1.40
C VAL A 22 -12.74 -4.30 2.80
N ARG A 23 -13.42 -5.38 3.24
CA ARG A 23 -14.05 -5.42 4.58
C ARG A 23 -13.05 -5.52 5.72
N SER A 24 -11.94 -6.23 5.53
CA SER A 24 -10.87 -6.28 6.53
C SER A 24 -10.14 -4.93 6.62
N ALA A 25 -9.88 -4.29 5.49
CA ALA A 25 -9.29 -2.97 5.45
C ALA A 25 -10.19 -1.91 6.11
N GLU A 26 -11.51 -1.92 5.81
CA GLU A 26 -12.50 -1.06 6.45
C GLU A 26 -12.46 -1.20 7.98
N ARG A 27 -12.56 -2.45 8.48
CA ARG A 27 -12.55 -2.70 9.94
C ARG A 27 -11.26 -2.26 10.60
N ALA A 28 -10.12 -2.51 9.98
CA ALA A 28 -8.83 -2.12 10.52
C ALA A 28 -8.67 -0.59 10.58
N LEU A 29 -9.06 0.13 9.53
CA LEU A 29 -9.04 1.60 9.49
C LEU A 29 -10.04 2.21 10.49
N ALA A 30 -11.25 1.65 10.60
CA ALA A 30 -12.24 2.11 11.58
C ALA A 30 -11.77 1.86 13.02
N HIS A 31 -11.08 0.74 13.27
CA HIS A 31 -10.51 0.41 14.58
C HIS A 31 -9.48 1.46 15.04
N VAL A 32 -8.70 2.00 14.11
CA VAL A 32 -7.71 3.06 14.40
C VAL A 32 -8.28 4.48 14.27
N GLY A 33 -9.61 4.61 14.20
CA GLY A 33 -10.31 5.87 14.37
C GLY A 33 -10.65 6.63 13.09
N ALA A 34 -10.47 6.06 11.89
CA ALA A 34 -10.91 6.68 10.65
C ALA A 34 -12.43 6.60 10.47
N ASP A 35 -12.99 7.55 9.70
CA ASP A 35 -14.33 7.47 9.11
C ASP A 35 -14.20 6.83 7.73
N VAL A 36 -14.64 5.57 7.60
CA VAL A 36 -14.31 4.73 6.44
C VAL A 36 -15.53 4.47 5.58
N GLU A 37 -15.35 4.66 4.28
CA GLU A 37 -16.34 4.31 3.27
C GLU A 37 -15.74 3.33 2.26
N ILE A 38 -16.47 2.23 1.97
CA ILE A 38 -16.16 1.34 0.85
C ILE A 38 -16.99 1.81 -0.36
N THR A 39 -16.34 2.24 -1.42
CA THR A 39 -17.03 2.69 -2.63
C THR A 39 -16.16 2.59 -3.87
N ARG A 40 -16.80 2.48 -5.04
CA ARG A 40 -16.17 2.65 -6.37
C ARG A 40 -16.50 4.01 -6.99
N ASP A 41 -17.22 4.84 -6.28
CA ASP A 41 -17.58 6.18 -6.76
C ASP A 41 -16.33 7.05 -6.87
N PHE A 42 -16.09 7.55 -8.07
CA PHE A 42 -14.88 8.34 -8.38
C PHE A 42 -14.82 9.64 -7.58
N ASP A 43 -15.93 10.36 -7.48
CA ASP A 43 -15.96 11.68 -6.84
C ASP A 43 -15.82 11.55 -5.32
N ARG A 44 -16.45 10.55 -4.72
CA ARG A 44 -16.27 10.24 -3.30
C ARG A 44 -14.83 9.86 -2.98
N ALA A 45 -14.25 8.96 -3.78
CA ALA A 45 -12.87 8.55 -3.64
C ALA A 45 -11.88 9.69 -3.91
N MET A 46 -12.18 10.56 -4.87
CA MET A 46 -11.37 11.74 -5.17
C MET A 46 -11.38 12.77 -4.02
N ASN A 47 -12.50 12.94 -3.33
CA ASN A 47 -12.67 13.95 -2.30
C ASN A 47 -12.34 13.48 -0.88
N ALA A 48 -12.15 12.19 -0.63
CA ALA A 48 -11.70 11.67 0.67
C ALA A 48 -10.32 12.21 1.06
N GLU A 49 -10.02 12.28 2.35
CA GLU A 49 -8.69 12.69 2.83
C GLU A 49 -7.65 11.63 2.47
N GLY A 50 -7.95 10.33 2.67
CA GLY A 50 -7.13 9.21 2.26
C GLY A 50 -7.84 8.25 1.29
N LEU A 51 -7.06 7.66 0.37
CA LEU A 51 -7.52 6.58 -0.51
C LEU A 51 -6.70 5.33 -0.23
N LEU A 52 -7.36 4.23 0.11
CA LEU A 52 -6.72 2.93 0.23
C LEU A 52 -7.12 2.06 -0.96
N VAL A 53 -6.10 1.52 -1.65
CA VAL A 53 -6.24 0.62 -2.81
C VAL A 53 -5.77 -0.77 -2.38
N PRO A 54 -6.67 -1.63 -1.92
CA PRO A 54 -6.31 -3.01 -1.60
C PRO A 54 -6.18 -3.82 -2.89
N GLY A 55 -5.47 -4.93 -2.87
CA GLY A 55 -5.43 -5.84 -4.01
C GLY A 55 -5.18 -7.27 -3.58
N VAL A 56 -5.88 -8.22 -4.21
CA VAL A 56 -5.66 -9.66 -4.05
C VAL A 56 -5.82 -10.37 -5.39
N GLY A 57 -5.18 -11.52 -5.55
CA GLY A 57 -5.24 -12.30 -6.78
C GLY A 57 -4.15 -11.90 -7.77
N ALA A 58 -4.42 -12.04 -9.06
CA ALA A 58 -3.45 -11.80 -10.11
C ALA A 58 -3.28 -10.31 -10.45
N PHE A 59 -2.06 -9.90 -10.74
CA PHE A 59 -1.70 -8.53 -11.15
C PHE A 59 -2.55 -8.05 -12.33
N ALA A 60 -2.65 -8.84 -13.39
CA ALA A 60 -3.41 -8.49 -14.59
C ALA A 60 -4.91 -8.30 -14.29
N ALA A 61 -5.48 -9.13 -13.43
CA ALA A 61 -6.88 -9.03 -13.05
C ALA A 61 -7.14 -7.75 -12.21
N CYS A 62 -6.24 -7.44 -11.27
CA CYS A 62 -6.31 -6.21 -10.49
C CYS A 62 -6.22 -4.97 -11.39
N MET A 63 -5.29 -4.94 -12.35
CA MET A 63 -5.15 -3.83 -13.30
C MET A 63 -6.40 -3.67 -14.19
N ALA A 64 -6.96 -4.77 -14.68
CA ALA A 64 -8.19 -4.73 -15.47
C ALA A 64 -9.37 -4.18 -14.68
N GLY A 65 -9.58 -4.66 -13.45
CA GLY A 65 -10.62 -4.16 -12.55
C GLY A 65 -10.44 -2.69 -12.18
N LEU A 66 -9.18 -2.29 -11.90
CA LEU A 66 -8.86 -0.91 -11.56
C LEU A 66 -9.17 0.04 -12.74
N LYS A 67 -8.74 -0.30 -13.96
CA LYS A 67 -9.04 0.47 -15.18
C LYS A 67 -10.54 0.53 -15.46
N GLN A 68 -11.27 -0.57 -15.29
CA GLN A 68 -12.73 -0.60 -15.45
C GLN A 68 -13.44 0.35 -14.47
N ALA A 69 -12.93 0.48 -13.26
CA ALA A 69 -13.43 1.42 -12.25
C ALA A 69 -12.84 2.84 -12.38
N ARG A 70 -12.04 3.13 -13.41
CA ARG A 70 -11.29 4.38 -13.59
C ARG A 70 -10.33 4.69 -12.43
N GLY A 71 -9.90 3.66 -11.73
CA GLY A 71 -9.02 3.78 -10.56
C GLY A 71 -7.60 4.22 -10.94
N ASP A 72 -7.13 3.92 -12.15
CA ASP A 72 -5.90 4.43 -12.72
C ASP A 72 -5.91 5.97 -12.80
N TRP A 73 -6.96 6.56 -13.35
CA TRP A 73 -7.16 8.00 -13.37
C TRP A 73 -7.31 8.59 -11.97
N LEU A 74 -8.02 7.89 -11.08
CA LEU A 74 -8.23 8.32 -9.71
C LEU A 74 -6.89 8.43 -8.96
N VAL A 75 -6.06 7.39 -9.02
CA VAL A 75 -4.75 7.38 -8.36
C VAL A 75 -3.87 8.49 -8.90
N GLY A 76 -3.68 8.58 -10.22
CA GLY A 76 -2.84 9.60 -10.83
C GLY A 76 -3.30 11.03 -10.50
N ARG A 77 -4.63 11.31 -10.52
CA ARG A 77 -5.14 12.64 -10.16
C ARG A 77 -4.98 12.97 -8.69
N ARG A 78 -5.14 11.99 -7.80
CA ARG A 78 -4.88 12.20 -6.37
C ARG A 78 -3.42 12.53 -6.12
N LEU A 79 -2.51 11.77 -6.69
CA LEU A 79 -1.07 11.98 -6.53
C LEU A 79 -0.61 13.32 -7.12
N SER A 80 -1.10 13.69 -8.29
CA SER A 80 -0.84 15.00 -8.89
C SER A 80 -1.33 16.17 -8.02
N GLY A 81 -2.37 15.96 -7.23
CA GLY A 81 -2.90 16.92 -6.25
C GLY A 81 -2.29 16.79 -4.85
N GLY A 82 -1.25 15.96 -4.65
CA GLY A 82 -0.63 15.72 -3.35
C GLY A 82 -1.52 15.00 -2.34
N ARG A 83 -2.58 14.31 -2.80
CA ARG A 83 -3.56 13.64 -1.94
C ARG A 83 -3.12 12.22 -1.59
N PRO A 84 -3.14 11.83 -0.31
CA PRO A 84 -2.64 10.55 0.14
C PRO A 84 -3.33 9.34 -0.48
N VAL A 85 -2.51 8.39 -0.93
CA VAL A 85 -2.91 7.07 -1.45
C VAL A 85 -2.07 6.00 -0.74
N MET A 86 -2.71 4.90 -0.35
CA MET A 86 -2.03 3.72 0.20
C MET A 86 -2.41 2.46 -0.57
N GLY A 87 -1.40 1.76 -1.11
CA GLY A 87 -1.56 0.45 -1.75
C GLY A 87 -1.27 -0.70 -0.78
N ILE A 88 -2.06 -1.79 -0.81
CA ILE A 88 -1.82 -2.97 0.03
C ILE A 88 -1.75 -4.23 -0.85
N CYS A 89 -0.69 -5.02 -0.67
CA CYS A 89 -0.42 -6.29 -1.33
C CYS A 89 -0.39 -6.14 -2.86
N VAL A 90 -1.29 -6.73 -3.63
CA VAL A 90 -1.36 -6.49 -5.08
C VAL A 90 -1.68 -5.02 -5.39
N GLY A 91 -2.37 -4.31 -4.47
CA GLY A 91 -2.56 -2.86 -4.55
C GLY A 91 -1.25 -2.05 -4.50
N MET A 92 -0.20 -2.56 -3.84
CA MET A 92 1.16 -2.02 -3.96
C MET A 92 1.79 -2.42 -5.30
N GLN A 93 1.67 -3.69 -5.68
CA GLN A 93 2.32 -4.22 -6.87
C GLN A 93 1.91 -3.47 -8.13
N ILE A 94 0.63 -3.16 -8.29
CA ILE A 94 0.11 -2.44 -9.47
C ILE A 94 0.59 -0.98 -9.58
N LEU A 95 1.22 -0.42 -8.54
CA LEU A 95 1.85 0.90 -8.59
C LEU A 95 3.18 0.90 -9.36
N PHE A 96 3.81 -0.27 -9.53
CA PHE A 96 5.04 -0.41 -10.31
C PHE A 96 4.75 -0.42 -11.82
N GLY A 97 5.82 -0.28 -12.63
CA GLY A 97 5.70 -0.17 -14.09
C GLY A 97 5.07 -1.38 -14.75
N ARG A 98 5.33 -2.59 -14.23
CA ARG A 98 4.79 -3.83 -14.80
C ARG A 98 4.82 -5.01 -13.83
N GLY A 99 3.98 -6.01 -14.12
CA GLY A 99 4.00 -7.32 -13.48
C GLY A 99 4.19 -8.43 -14.50
N ILE A 100 4.97 -9.46 -14.15
CA ILE A 100 5.16 -10.66 -14.95
C ILE A 100 4.68 -11.86 -14.13
N GLU A 101 3.50 -12.38 -14.48
CA GLU A 101 2.90 -13.56 -13.83
C GLU A 101 2.68 -14.66 -14.85
N HIS A 102 3.14 -15.88 -14.56
CA HIS A 102 3.00 -17.04 -15.45
C HIS A 102 3.48 -16.78 -16.90
N GLY A 103 4.51 -15.94 -17.06
CA GLY A 103 5.06 -15.57 -18.37
C GLY A 103 4.24 -14.51 -19.13
N VAL A 104 3.18 -13.96 -18.53
CA VAL A 104 2.40 -12.87 -19.09
C VAL A 104 2.83 -11.55 -18.47
N GLU A 105 3.27 -10.61 -19.31
CA GLU A 105 3.59 -9.26 -18.90
C GLU A 105 2.35 -8.38 -18.95
N THR A 106 2.14 -7.57 -17.91
CA THR A 106 1.04 -6.61 -17.80
C THR A 106 1.57 -5.27 -17.32
N GLU A 107 1.22 -4.19 -17.98
CA GLU A 107 1.53 -2.83 -17.55
C GLU A 107 0.82 -2.48 -16.25
N GLY A 108 1.56 -1.85 -15.32
CA GLY A 108 1.03 -1.27 -14.08
C GLY A 108 0.66 0.19 -14.22
N LEU A 109 0.65 0.91 -13.10
CA LEU A 109 0.37 2.36 -13.06
C LEU A 109 1.62 3.22 -13.31
N ASP A 110 2.79 2.61 -13.25
CA ASP A 110 4.11 3.26 -13.47
C ASP A 110 4.37 4.48 -12.55
N GLU A 111 3.85 4.44 -11.35
CA GLU A 111 4.16 5.45 -10.30
C GLU A 111 5.60 5.24 -9.78
N TRP A 112 6.09 4.02 -9.86
CA TRP A 112 7.47 3.63 -9.61
C TRP A 112 7.99 2.71 -10.71
N PRO A 113 9.19 2.95 -11.27
CA PRO A 113 9.80 2.01 -12.18
C PRO A 113 10.10 0.68 -11.48
N GLY A 114 10.13 -0.38 -12.23
CA GLY A 114 10.43 -1.71 -11.71
C GLY A 114 9.44 -2.77 -12.16
N THR A 115 9.81 -4.02 -11.90
CA THR A 115 9.07 -5.20 -12.32
C THR A 115 8.67 -6.04 -11.13
N VAL A 116 7.37 -6.32 -11.01
CA VAL A 116 6.85 -7.33 -10.09
C VAL A 116 7.03 -8.71 -10.75
N GLY A 117 7.85 -9.55 -10.16
CA GLY A 117 8.16 -10.88 -10.67
C GLY A 117 8.01 -11.97 -9.61
N PRO A 118 8.22 -13.25 -9.99
CA PRO A 118 8.15 -14.35 -9.04
C PRO A 118 9.12 -14.17 -7.88
N LEU A 119 8.73 -14.60 -6.68
CA LEU A 119 9.64 -14.67 -5.54
C LEU A 119 10.85 -15.55 -5.84
N LYS A 120 12.04 -15.08 -5.48
CA LYS A 120 13.30 -15.79 -5.60
C LYS A 120 13.55 -16.61 -4.30
N ALA A 121 12.73 -17.65 -4.09
CA ALA A 121 12.75 -18.48 -2.88
C ALA A 121 12.41 -19.94 -3.20
N ASP A 122 12.90 -20.87 -2.38
CA ASP A 122 12.62 -22.31 -2.51
C ASP A 122 11.17 -22.63 -2.09
N ILE A 123 10.59 -21.83 -1.20
CA ILE A 123 9.23 -22.01 -0.70
C ILE A 123 8.37 -20.83 -1.16
N VAL A 124 7.38 -21.11 -1.99
CA VAL A 124 6.41 -20.13 -2.51
C VAL A 124 5.01 -20.71 -2.32
N PRO A 125 4.05 -19.94 -1.82
CA PRO A 125 4.11 -18.50 -1.49
C PRO A 125 4.89 -18.20 -0.20
N HIS A 126 5.36 -16.94 -0.06
CA HIS A 126 5.68 -16.37 1.23
C HIS A 126 4.37 -16.16 1.99
N MET A 127 4.10 -17.04 2.95
CA MET A 127 2.87 -17.02 3.74
C MET A 127 3.21 -17.10 5.23
N GLY A 128 2.84 -16.08 5.99
CA GLY A 128 3.04 -16.03 7.43
C GLY A 128 3.61 -14.71 7.93
N TRP A 129 4.13 -14.75 9.15
CA TRP A 129 4.67 -13.59 9.85
C TRP A 129 6.16 -13.44 9.59
N ASN A 130 6.55 -12.23 9.19
CA ASN A 130 7.95 -11.88 8.94
C ASN A 130 8.25 -10.48 9.46
N THR A 131 9.53 -10.20 9.71
CA THR A 131 10.04 -8.88 10.05
C THR A 131 10.39 -8.10 8.78
N VAL A 132 10.62 -6.79 8.94
CA VAL A 132 11.08 -5.91 7.88
C VAL A 132 12.29 -5.11 8.34
N GLU A 133 13.12 -4.70 7.40
CA GLU A 133 14.19 -3.72 7.58
C GLU A 133 13.64 -2.36 7.17
N ALA A 134 13.06 -1.64 8.16
CA ALA A 134 12.44 -0.34 7.92
C ALA A 134 13.46 0.69 7.44
N ALA A 135 13.08 1.50 6.46
CA ALA A 135 13.92 2.58 5.98
C ALA A 135 14.21 3.60 7.08
N GLU A 136 15.42 4.15 7.10
CA GLU A 136 15.79 5.20 8.06
C GLU A 136 14.84 6.40 7.98
N GLY A 137 14.36 6.85 9.13
CA GLY A 137 13.41 7.95 9.24
C GLY A 137 12.04 7.67 8.61
N SER A 138 11.65 6.39 8.46
CA SER A 138 10.31 6.02 8.04
C SER A 138 9.26 6.58 9.00
N ARG A 139 8.22 7.19 8.44
CA ARG A 139 7.04 7.64 9.18
C ARG A 139 6.03 6.52 9.35
N LEU A 140 5.96 5.63 8.36
CA LEU A 140 5.05 4.49 8.35
C LEU A 140 5.35 3.54 9.52
N PHE A 141 6.64 3.31 9.81
CA PHE A 141 7.11 2.43 10.89
C PHE A 141 7.46 3.18 12.19
N ALA A 142 7.11 4.46 12.31
CA ALA A 142 7.41 5.24 13.50
C ALA A 142 6.79 4.63 14.77
N GLY A 143 7.60 4.48 15.82
CA GLY A 143 7.18 3.92 17.12
C GLY A 143 7.02 2.40 17.13
N LEU A 144 7.30 1.71 16.05
CA LEU A 144 7.28 0.24 15.98
C LEU A 144 8.67 -0.33 16.31
N PRO A 145 8.74 -1.43 17.09
CA PRO A 145 10.00 -2.10 17.39
C PRO A 145 10.57 -2.76 16.11
N ALA A 146 11.90 -2.87 16.05
CA ALA A 146 12.58 -3.42 14.87
C ALA A 146 12.27 -4.91 14.60
N ASP A 147 11.83 -5.64 15.62
CA ASP A 147 11.41 -7.04 15.53
C ASP A 147 9.89 -7.21 15.37
N ALA A 148 9.16 -6.12 15.13
CA ALA A 148 7.74 -6.18 14.81
C ALA A 148 7.49 -7.07 13.60
N ARG A 149 6.43 -7.87 13.67
CA ARG A 149 6.08 -8.82 12.62
C ARG A 149 4.83 -8.41 11.89
N TYR A 150 4.85 -8.64 10.58
CA TYR A 150 3.77 -8.34 9.65
C TYR A 150 3.35 -9.60 8.90
N TYR A 151 2.08 -9.70 8.56
CA TYR A 151 1.53 -10.85 7.86
C TYR A 151 1.67 -10.69 6.35
N PHE A 152 2.41 -11.61 5.74
CA PHE A 152 2.63 -11.70 4.30
C PHE A 152 1.84 -12.87 3.71
N VAL A 153 1.33 -12.71 2.50
CA VAL A 153 0.81 -13.80 1.66
C VAL A 153 0.92 -13.39 0.20
N HIS A 154 2.02 -13.74 -0.45
CA HIS A 154 2.27 -13.40 -1.85
C HIS A 154 3.24 -14.38 -2.50
N SER A 155 3.16 -14.50 -3.83
CA SER A 155 4.07 -15.31 -4.67
C SER A 155 4.94 -14.45 -5.59
N TYR A 156 4.64 -13.16 -5.68
CA TYR A 156 5.32 -12.19 -6.53
C TYR A 156 5.72 -10.98 -5.71
N ALA A 157 6.84 -10.34 -6.07
CA ALA A 157 7.33 -9.14 -5.41
C ALA A 157 8.26 -8.35 -6.34
N VAL A 158 8.67 -7.17 -5.91
CA VAL A 158 9.73 -6.37 -6.53
C VAL A 158 11.03 -6.68 -5.79
N HIS A 159 12.05 -7.09 -6.52
CA HIS A 159 13.35 -7.46 -5.94
C HIS A 159 14.40 -6.36 -6.05
N ASP A 160 14.19 -5.39 -6.94
CA ASP A 160 15.13 -4.32 -7.20
C ASP A 160 14.42 -2.97 -7.13
N TRP A 161 15.08 -1.94 -6.59
CA TRP A 161 14.55 -0.59 -6.58
C TRP A 161 15.25 0.25 -7.64
N GLU A 162 14.50 0.72 -8.64
CA GLU A 162 15.05 1.34 -9.85
C GLU A 162 14.87 2.88 -9.87
N LEU A 163 14.08 3.44 -8.94
CA LEU A 163 13.84 4.88 -8.94
C LEU A 163 15.02 5.64 -8.36
N GLU A 164 15.74 6.37 -9.22
CA GLU A 164 16.77 7.32 -8.82
C GLU A 164 16.20 8.73 -8.76
N VAL A 165 16.43 9.43 -7.65
CA VAL A 165 16.04 10.83 -7.50
C VAL A 165 17.20 11.72 -7.85
N GLY A 166 17.24 12.19 -9.10
CA GLY A 166 18.29 13.07 -9.60
C GLY A 166 18.24 14.52 -9.08
N ASN A 167 17.12 14.91 -8.44
CA ASN A 167 16.95 16.27 -7.92
C ASN A 167 17.19 16.29 -6.39
N PRO A 168 18.23 16.97 -5.88
CA PRO A 168 18.53 17.00 -4.45
C PRO A 168 17.48 17.75 -3.60
N HIS A 169 16.56 18.47 -4.22
CA HIS A 169 15.45 19.15 -3.53
C HIS A 169 14.22 18.26 -3.35
N LEU A 170 14.17 17.09 -3.96
CA LEU A 170 13.11 16.12 -3.76
C LEU A 170 13.54 15.11 -2.70
N ALA A 171 12.64 14.83 -1.75
CA ALA A 171 12.87 13.76 -0.78
C ALA A 171 12.90 12.41 -1.50
N ALA A 172 13.96 11.65 -1.28
CA ALA A 172 14.05 10.30 -1.82
C ALA A 172 12.96 9.40 -1.20
N PRO A 173 12.38 8.48 -1.98
CA PRO A 173 11.49 7.46 -1.45
C PRO A 173 12.17 6.65 -0.34
N LYS A 174 11.42 6.33 0.70
CA LYS A 174 11.88 5.44 1.76
C LYS A 174 11.43 4.03 1.43
N VAL A 175 12.39 3.16 1.17
CA VAL A 175 12.14 1.78 0.76
C VAL A 175 12.48 0.85 1.91
N THR A 176 11.50 0.12 2.37
CA THR A 176 11.60 -0.89 3.43
C THR A 176 11.67 -2.26 2.80
N TRP A 177 12.58 -3.09 3.30
CA TRP A 177 12.86 -4.42 2.75
C TRP A 177 12.41 -5.54 3.67
N ALA A 178 12.15 -6.69 3.10
CA ALA A 178 12.02 -7.97 3.82
C ALA A 178 12.76 -9.06 3.04
N THR A 179 13.05 -10.16 3.71
CA THR A 179 13.75 -11.29 3.08
C THR A 179 12.92 -12.55 3.18
N HIS A 180 12.73 -13.22 2.04
CA HIS A 180 12.17 -14.56 1.93
C HIS A 180 12.85 -15.26 0.73
N GLY A 181 13.85 -16.09 1.03
CA GLY A 181 14.83 -16.54 0.04
C GLY A 181 15.77 -15.40 -0.36
N ALA A 182 15.30 -14.46 -1.19
CA ALA A 182 15.98 -13.23 -1.54
C ALA A 182 15.29 -11.99 -0.93
N PRO A 183 15.99 -10.85 -0.82
CA PRO A 183 15.37 -9.57 -0.44
C PRO A 183 14.31 -9.14 -1.44
N PHE A 184 13.27 -8.47 -0.95
CA PHE A 184 12.22 -7.85 -1.77
C PHE A 184 11.68 -6.58 -1.10
N VAL A 185 11.08 -5.70 -1.88
CA VAL A 185 10.48 -4.46 -1.39
C VAL A 185 9.22 -4.77 -0.59
N ALA A 186 9.26 -4.51 0.71
CA ALA A 186 8.16 -4.78 1.64
C ALA A 186 7.23 -3.58 1.85
N ALA A 187 7.75 -2.35 1.77
CA ALA A 187 6.96 -1.13 1.81
C ALA A 187 7.70 0.04 1.15
N VAL A 188 6.94 1.03 0.72
CA VAL A 188 7.47 2.27 0.14
C VAL A 188 6.70 3.47 0.71
N GLU A 189 7.42 4.54 1.03
CA GLU A 189 6.88 5.87 1.33
C GLU A 189 7.47 6.86 0.33
N ASN A 190 6.64 7.43 -0.53
CA ASN A 190 7.07 8.40 -1.54
C ASN A 190 6.07 9.56 -1.61
N GLY A 191 6.36 10.65 -0.91
CA GLY A 191 5.45 11.78 -0.83
C GLY A 191 4.05 11.35 -0.33
N PRO A 192 2.99 11.60 -1.12
CA PRO A 192 1.63 11.20 -0.76
C PRO A 192 1.33 9.70 -1.05
N LEU A 193 2.23 8.98 -1.75
CA LEU A 193 2.02 7.59 -2.12
C LEU A 193 2.79 6.66 -1.18
N TRP A 194 2.04 5.86 -0.42
CA TRP A 194 2.59 4.83 0.47
C TRP A 194 2.05 3.46 0.08
N ALA A 195 2.80 2.42 0.33
CA ALA A 195 2.33 1.06 0.05
C ALA A 195 3.05 0.00 0.88
N THR A 196 2.37 -1.14 1.08
CA THR A 196 2.91 -2.32 1.76
C THR A 196 2.63 -3.59 0.97
N GLN A 197 3.63 -4.48 0.86
CA GLN A 197 3.45 -5.83 0.33
C GLN A 197 2.71 -6.74 1.31
N PHE A 198 2.93 -6.54 2.59
CA PHE A 198 2.21 -7.23 3.66
C PHE A 198 0.83 -6.61 3.90
N HIS A 199 0.04 -7.29 4.70
CA HIS A 199 -1.31 -6.91 5.06
C HIS A 199 -1.35 -6.26 6.46
N PRO A 200 -1.31 -4.92 6.59
CA PRO A 200 -1.40 -4.28 7.91
C PRO A 200 -2.73 -4.60 8.60
N GLU A 201 -3.82 -4.78 7.85
CA GLU A 201 -5.13 -5.14 8.36
C GLU A 201 -5.20 -6.56 8.96
N LYS A 202 -4.12 -7.35 8.80
CA LYS A 202 -3.95 -8.70 9.37
C LYS A 202 -2.74 -8.79 10.31
N SER A 203 -2.08 -7.67 10.58
CA SER A 203 -0.80 -7.64 11.31
C SER A 203 -0.95 -7.22 12.79
N GLY A 204 -2.15 -7.38 13.37
CA GLY A 204 -2.38 -7.11 14.79
C GLY A 204 -2.03 -5.67 15.19
N ASP A 205 -1.44 -5.52 16.39
CA ASP A 205 -1.10 -4.19 16.94
C ASP A 205 -0.06 -3.45 16.10
N ALA A 206 0.91 -4.16 15.52
CA ALA A 206 1.89 -3.56 14.63
C ALA A 206 1.23 -2.97 13.37
N GLY A 207 0.28 -3.71 12.79
CA GLY A 207 -0.50 -3.23 11.66
C GLY A 207 -1.42 -2.06 12.02
N ALA A 208 -2.04 -2.09 13.19
CA ALA A 208 -2.86 -1.00 13.71
C ALA A 208 -2.04 0.29 13.91
N GLN A 209 -0.84 0.19 14.50
CA GLN A 209 0.05 1.33 14.67
C GLN A 209 0.49 1.89 13.30
N LEU A 210 0.81 1.02 12.33
CA LEU A 210 1.19 1.42 10.99
C LEU A 210 0.04 2.19 10.27
N LEU A 211 -1.18 1.69 10.35
CA LEU A 211 -2.36 2.39 9.80
C LEU A 211 -2.60 3.71 10.53
N THR A 212 -2.42 3.78 11.85
CA THR A 212 -2.48 5.03 12.62
C THR A 212 -1.45 6.04 12.11
N ASN A 213 -0.22 5.59 11.88
CA ASN A 213 0.84 6.44 11.35
C ASN A 213 0.47 7.03 9.97
N TRP A 214 -0.12 6.22 9.10
CA TRP A 214 -0.60 6.71 7.80
C TRP A 214 -1.75 7.71 7.95
N ILE A 215 -2.77 7.41 8.78
CA ILE A 215 -3.91 8.31 9.02
C ILE A 215 -3.46 9.66 9.57
N ASN A 216 -2.43 9.69 10.40
CA ASN A 216 -1.86 10.92 10.95
C ASN A 216 -1.17 11.80 9.89
N THR A 217 -1.02 11.33 8.68
CA THR A 217 -0.49 12.12 7.55
C THR A 217 -1.58 12.79 6.71
N LEU A 218 -2.84 12.43 6.91
CA LEU A 218 -4.02 12.89 6.15
C LEU A 218 -4.44 14.32 6.50
#